data_b29d8ebb50b7108a3434d0f86694338b
#
_entry.id   b29d8ebb50b7108a3434d0f86694338b
#
_cell.length_a   1.000
_cell.length_b   1.000
_cell.length_c   1.000
_cell.angle_alpha   90.00
_cell.angle_beta   90.00
_cell.angle_gamma   90.00
#
_symmetry.space_group_name_H-M   'P 1'
#
loop_
_entity.id
_entity.type
_entity.pdbx_description
1 polymer ?
#
loop_
_entity_poly.entity_id
_entity_poly.type
_entity_poly.pdbx_seq_one_letter_code
_entity_poly.pdbx_strand_id
1 'polypeptide(L)'
;IYGLGSVQSYSEMTFKISKNQKYNIEDVKKNLVELQYKRNDQVHLRGTFRNRGDLLEIFPAHLEDRSWRISFFGDIVESISEFDPFLGVVSRELDEINVFANSHYVTPKPSLNNAMRRIKDELESRVKFFESKKLFLEAQRIEQRTKFDLEMISATGSCSGIENYSRHLTGRKEGEPPPTLFEYLPDDIILFIDESHVTIPQIRGMFKGDRSRKNTLSDFGFRLPSCKDNRPLMFEEWEKFKGQTIYVSATPGEYELNKTNGVFVEQVVRPTGLVDPICEIRKASNQVEDIIEECKKVSKKKLRVLITTL
;
A
#
# COMPACT_ATOMS: atom_id res chain seq x y z
N ILE A 1 9.34 -0.40 2.62
CA ILE A 1 10.41 0.01 1.73
C ILE A 1 9.92 0.51 0.35
N TYR A 2 8.67 0.24 -0.05
CA TYR A 2 8.06 0.85 -1.23
C TYR A 2 7.55 2.26 -0.92
N GLY A 3 7.50 3.09 -1.97
CA GLY A 3 7.03 4.46 -1.87
C GLY A 3 5.58 4.57 -1.45
N LEU A 4 5.32 5.49 -0.54
CA LEU A 4 4.02 5.95 -0.09
C LEU A 4 3.83 7.43 -0.47
N GLY A 5 2.70 8.02 -0.09
CA GLY A 5 2.51 9.47 -0.14
C GLY A 5 3.30 10.20 0.96
N SER A 6 3.30 11.53 0.88
CA SER A 6 3.93 12.36 1.92
C SER A 6 3.19 12.22 3.25
N VAL A 7 3.93 12.00 4.35
CA VAL A 7 3.41 11.99 5.73
C VAL A 7 2.68 13.28 6.03
N GLN A 8 3.27 14.42 5.66
CA GLN A 8 2.69 15.73 5.89
C GLN A 8 1.33 15.86 5.17
N SER A 9 1.25 15.54 3.88
CA SER A 9 -0.01 15.60 3.13
C SER A 9 -1.07 14.67 3.71
N TYR A 10 -0.68 13.46 4.13
CA TYR A 10 -1.59 12.51 4.76
C TYR A 10 -2.15 13.02 6.09
N SER A 11 -1.29 13.61 6.92
CA SER A 11 -1.70 14.19 8.21
C SER A 11 -2.57 15.44 8.04
N GLU A 12 -2.22 16.35 7.13
CA GLU A 12 -2.98 17.56 6.84
C GLU A 12 -4.38 17.27 6.29
N MET A 13 -4.56 16.16 5.59
CA MET A 13 -5.85 15.76 5.04
C MET A 13 -6.69 14.90 6.00
N THR A 14 -6.15 14.47 7.15
CA THR A 14 -6.92 13.81 8.19
C THR A 14 -7.78 14.84 8.92
N PHE A 15 -9.05 14.54 9.15
CA PHE A 15 -9.94 15.41 9.92
C PHE A 15 -10.70 14.68 11.02
N LYS A 16 -11.07 15.42 12.04
CA LYS A 16 -11.75 14.93 13.22
C LYS A 16 -13.22 15.33 13.21
N ILE A 17 -14.10 14.44 13.63
CA ILE A 17 -15.50 14.73 13.93
C ILE A 17 -15.75 14.40 15.40
N SER A 18 -16.34 15.34 16.14
CA SER A 18 -16.64 15.19 17.56
C SER A 18 -18.12 15.43 17.83
N LYS A 19 -18.68 14.67 18.77
CA LYS A 19 -20.06 14.82 19.26
C LYS A 19 -20.28 16.23 19.84
N ASN A 20 -21.48 16.74 19.69
CA ASN A 20 -21.92 18.07 20.15
C ASN A 20 -21.17 19.25 19.48
N GLN A 21 -20.41 19.01 18.41
CA GLN A 21 -19.78 20.06 17.63
C GLN A 21 -20.59 20.36 16.36
N LYS A 22 -20.38 21.57 15.84
CA LYS A 22 -21.07 22.04 14.65
C LYS A 22 -20.29 21.71 13.38
N TYR A 23 -20.87 20.99 12.44
CA TYR A 23 -20.34 20.66 11.13
C TYR A 23 -21.42 20.79 10.06
N ASN A 24 -21.12 21.42 8.95
CA ASN A 24 -21.98 21.33 7.77
C ASN A 24 -21.81 19.96 7.10
N ILE A 25 -22.89 19.19 6.96
CA ILE A 25 -22.85 17.83 6.39
C ILE A 25 -22.32 17.82 4.96
N GLU A 26 -22.59 18.86 4.16
CA GLU A 26 -22.10 18.97 2.79
C GLU A 26 -20.57 19.16 2.77
N ASP A 27 -20.02 19.95 3.70
CA ASP A 27 -18.58 20.12 3.83
C ASP A 27 -17.91 18.81 4.29
N VAL A 28 -18.53 18.07 5.21
CA VAL A 28 -18.03 16.75 5.63
C VAL A 28 -18.01 15.79 4.44
N LYS A 29 -19.08 15.74 3.63
CA LYS A 29 -19.10 14.91 2.42
C LYS A 29 -18.04 15.33 1.41
N LYS A 30 -17.82 16.61 1.22
CA LYS A 30 -16.79 17.13 0.34
C LYS A 30 -15.39 16.75 0.82
N ASN A 31 -15.12 16.85 2.11
CA ASN A 31 -13.86 16.39 2.71
C ASN A 31 -13.65 14.89 2.50
N LEU A 32 -14.69 14.07 2.68
CA LEU A 32 -14.61 12.63 2.40
C LEU A 32 -14.22 12.33 0.95
N VAL A 33 -14.80 13.06 -0.02
CA VAL A 33 -14.43 12.91 -1.44
C VAL A 33 -12.98 13.35 -1.67
N GLU A 34 -12.52 14.43 -1.05
CA GLU A 34 -11.12 14.88 -1.11
C GLU A 34 -10.15 13.85 -0.51
N LEU A 35 -10.58 13.11 0.53
CA LEU A 35 -9.88 11.96 1.11
C LEU A 35 -9.97 10.68 0.27
N GLN A 36 -10.55 10.74 -0.93
CA GLN A 36 -10.73 9.62 -1.85
C GLN A 36 -11.73 8.55 -1.39
N TYR A 37 -12.67 8.88 -0.47
CA TYR A 37 -13.83 8.04 -0.20
C TYR A 37 -14.83 8.16 -1.35
N LYS A 38 -15.48 7.05 -1.69
CA LYS A 38 -16.48 7.01 -2.74
C LYS A 38 -17.88 7.02 -2.11
N ARG A 39 -18.76 7.88 -2.62
CA ARG A 39 -20.16 7.80 -2.24
C ARG A 39 -20.79 6.57 -2.87
N ASN A 40 -21.41 5.73 -2.05
CA ASN A 40 -22.17 4.58 -2.52
C ASN A 40 -23.36 4.33 -1.57
N ASP A 41 -24.54 4.78 -2.00
CA ASP A 41 -25.76 4.70 -1.19
C ASP A 41 -26.41 3.29 -1.23
N GLN A 42 -25.97 2.40 -2.15
CA GLN A 42 -26.52 1.06 -2.31
C GLN A 42 -25.69 0.01 -1.54
N VAL A 43 -24.38 0.01 -1.74
CA VAL A 43 -23.48 -0.98 -1.16
C VAL A 43 -22.45 -0.29 -0.26
N HIS A 44 -22.43 -0.66 1.03
CA HIS A 44 -21.53 -0.08 2.02
C HIS A 44 -20.27 -0.91 2.11
N LEU A 45 -19.24 -0.47 1.41
CA LEU A 45 -17.92 -1.13 1.33
C LEU A 45 -16.86 -0.29 2.03
N ARG A 46 -15.74 -0.92 2.37
CA ARG A 46 -14.56 -0.24 2.92
C ARG A 46 -14.09 0.88 1.98
N GLY A 47 -13.84 2.06 2.52
CA GLY A 47 -13.48 3.26 1.74
C GLY A 47 -14.68 3.93 1.05
N THR A 48 -15.91 3.61 1.47
CA THR A 48 -17.10 4.30 0.99
C THR A 48 -17.85 5.03 2.11
N PHE A 49 -18.68 5.98 1.73
CA PHE A 49 -19.65 6.61 2.63
C PHE A 49 -21.03 6.65 1.95
N ARG A 50 -22.07 6.71 2.76
CA ARG A 50 -23.45 6.91 2.31
C ARG A 50 -24.18 7.89 3.21
N ASN A 51 -25.15 8.59 2.64
CA ASN A 51 -25.93 9.58 3.38
C ASN A 51 -27.44 9.32 3.18
N ARG A 52 -28.18 9.25 4.27
CA ARG A 52 -29.62 9.07 4.30
C ARG A 52 -30.26 10.11 5.23
N GLY A 53 -30.70 11.22 4.65
CA GLY A 53 -31.19 12.36 5.43
C GLY A 53 -30.07 12.90 6.33
N ASP A 54 -30.33 12.95 7.63
CA ASP A 54 -29.40 13.45 8.66
C ASP A 54 -28.40 12.38 9.16
N LEU A 55 -28.40 11.18 8.56
CA LEU A 55 -27.48 10.11 8.88
C LEU A 55 -26.36 10.02 7.84
N LEU A 56 -25.12 10.15 8.28
CA LEU A 56 -23.92 9.89 7.49
C LEU A 56 -23.23 8.64 8.01
N GLU A 57 -23.05 7.65 7.15
CA GLU A 57 -22.31 6.43 7.47
C GLU A 57 -21.01 6.37 6.69
N ILE A 58 -19.91 6.07 7.38
CA ILE A 58 -18.58 5.99 6.80
C ILE A 58 -18.00 4.61 7.12
N PHE A 59 -17.56 3.88 6.08
CA PHE A 59 -16.76 2.67 6.28
C PHE A 59 -15.29 3.02 6.10
N PRO A 60 -14.54 3.20 7.21
CA PRO A 60 -13.16 3.67 7.15
C PRO A 60 -12.25 2.71 6.39
N ALA A 61 -11.25 3.23 5.69
CA ALA A 61 -10.31 2.43 4.93
C ALA A 61 -9.43 1.51 5.80
N HIS A 62 -9.19 1.90 7.05
CA HIS A 62 -8.32 1.18 8.00
C HIS A 62 -9.05 0.18 8.90
N LEU A 63 -10.38 0.10 8.83
CA LEU A 63 -11.18 -0.88 9.58
C LEU A 63 -11.70 -1.97 8.63
N GLU A 64 -11.79 -3.21 9.11
CA GLU A 64 -12.23 -4.34 8.30
C GLU A 64 -13.68 -4.74 8.57
N ASP A 65 -14.12 -4.63 9.80
CA ASP A 65 -15.38 -5.16 10.33
C ASP A 65 -16.26 -4.09 11.01
N ARG A 66 -15.89 -2.81 10.92
CA ARG A 66 -16.55 -1.74 11.64
C ARG A 66 -16.72 -0.50 10.78
N SER A 67 -17.89 0.12 10.93
CA SER A 67 -18.27 1.38 10.29
C SER A 67 -18.73 2.38 11.31
N TRP A 68 -18.70 3.65 10.96
CA TRP A 68 -19.19 4.74 11.79
C TRP A 68 -20.50 5.28 11.25
N ARG A 69 -21.44 5.50 12.16
CA ARG A 69 -22.71 6.19 11.90
C ARG A 69 -22.73 7.49 12.68
N ILE A 70 -22.96 8.59 11.99
CA ILE A 70 -22.98 9.95 12.53
C ILE A 70 -24.38 10.48 12.31
N SER A 71 -25.08 10.80 13.41
CA SER A 71 -26.40 11.45 13.38
C SER A 71 -26.23 12.95 13.53
N PHE A 72 -26.88 13.70 12.67
CA PHE A 72 -26.92 15.15 12.70
C PHE A 72 -28.29 15.65 13.13
N PHE A 73 -28.32 16.70 13.93
CA PHE A 73 -29.50 17.53 14.16
C PHE A 73 -29.20 18.94 13.65
N GLY A 74 -29.67 19.24 12.44
CA GLY A 74 -29.21 20.39 11.69
C GLY A 74 -27.71 20.30 11.41
N ASP A 75 -26.94 21.27 11.87
CA ASP A 75 -25.47 21.30 11.72
C ASP A 75 -24.71 20.69 12.93
N ILE A 76 -25.44 20.15 13.94
CA ILE A 76 -24.80 19.63 15.16
C ILE A 76 -24.73 18.11 15.09
N VAL A 77 -23.58 17.53 15.39
CA VAL A 77 -23.41 16.08 15.55
C VAL A 77 -24.04 15.63 16.87
N GLU A 78 -25.18 14.96 16.79
CA GLU A 78 -25.94 14.48 17.94
C GLU A 78 -25.32 13.23 18.55
N SER A 79 -24.94 12.27 17.69
CA SER A 79 -24.31 11.02 18.12
C SER A 79 -23.34 10.48 17.08
N ILE A 80 -22.35 9.73 17.56
CA ILE A 80 -21.42 8.96 16.75
C ILE A 80 -21.45 7.54 17.30
N SER A 81 -21.75 6.56 16.45
CA SER A 81 -21.76 5.15 16.85
C SER A 81 -20.92 4.30 15.91
N GLU A 82 -20.27 3.31 16.46
CA GLU A 82 -19.57 2.26 15.73
C GLU A 82 -20.51 1.07 15.56
N PHE A 83 -20.62 0.53 14.37
CA PHE A 83 -21.54 -0.56 14.04
C PHE A 83 -20.91 -1.56 13.07
N ASP A 84 -21.42 -2.79 13.11
CA ASP A 84 -21.08 -3.83 12.12
C ASP A 84 -21.72 -3.48 10.77
N PRO A 85 -20.95 -3.30 9.69
CA PRO A 85 -21.47 -2.90 8.38
C PRO A 85 -22.37 -3.94 7.71
N PHE A 86 -22.29 -5.22 8.10
CA PHE A 86 -23.07 -6.32 7.54
C PHE A 86 -24.37 -6.56 8.32
N LEU A 87 -24.28 -6.55 9.66
CA LEU A 87 -25.42 -6.81 10.54
C LEU A 87 -26.18 -5.55 10.92
N GLY A 88 -25.58 -4.38 10.78
CA GLY A 88 -26.16 -3.09 11.18
C GLY A 88 -26.22 -2.88 12.70
N VAL A 89 -25.68 -3.80 13.50
CA VAL A 89 -25.73 -3.76 14.96
C VAL A 89 -24.70 -2.78 15.48
N VAL A 90 -25.15 -1.84 16.33
CA VAL A 90 -24.28 -0.88 17.02
C VAL A 90 -23.46 -1.62 18.10
N SER A 91 -22.15 -1.44 18.08
CA SER A 91 -21.21 -2.04 19.03
C SER A 91 -20.92 -1.09 20.20
N ARG A 92 -20.77 0.19 19.93
CA ARG A 92 -20.50 1.22 20.97
C ARG A 92 -20.80 2.64 20.46
N GLU A 93 -21.00 3.54 21.40
CA GLU A 93 -21.01 4.99 21.17
C GLU A 93 -19.60 5.54 21.26
N LEU A 94 -19.35 6.61 20.49
CA LEU A 94 -18.07 7.31 20.43
C LEU A 94 -18.26 8.82 20.67
N ASP A 95 -17.32 9.44 21.33
CA ASP A 95 -17.33 10.90 21.50
C ASP A 95 -16.68 11.61 20.29
N GLU A 96 -15.77 10.94 19.62
CA GLU A 96 -15.04 11.47 18.47
C GLU A 96 -14.50 10.38 17.56
N ILE A 97 -14.26 10.73 16.31
CA ILE A 97 -13.60 9.89 15.31
C ILE A 97 -12.56 10.70 14.52
N ASN A 98 -11.48 10.03 14.13
CA ASN A 98 -10.49 10.58 13.19
C ASN A 98 -10.67 9.90 11.83
N VAL A 99 -11.01 10.69 10.82
CA VAL A 99 -11.19 10.20 9.46
C VAL A 99 -9.88 10.34 8.70
N PHE A 100 -9.23 9.22 8.45
CA PHE A 100 -8.00 9.13 7.68
C PHE A 100 -8.30 9.03 6.19
N ALA A 101 -7.34 9.42 5.36
CA ALA A 101 -7.47 9.28 3.91
C ALA A 101 -7.59 7.82 3.46
N ASN A 102 -8.41 7.59 2.44
CA ASN A 102 -8.61 6.25 1.83
C ASN A 102 -7.43 5.80 0.96
N SER A 103 -6.47 6.68 0.70
CA SER A 103 -5.26 6.41 -0.08
C SER A 103 -4.07 7.15 0.51
N HIS A 104 -2.88 6.54 0.43
CA HIS A 104 -1.64 7.24 0.80
C HIS A 104 -1.21 8.28 -0.24
N TYR A 105 -1.80 8.29 -1.43
CA TYR A 105 -1.48 9.25 -2.50
C TYR A 105 -2.49 10.40 -2.56
N VAL A 106 -3.07 10.79 -1.43
CA VAL A 106 -3.88 12.02 -1.34
C VAL A 106 -2.97 13.24 -1.37
N THR A 107 -3.40 14.24 -2.11
CA THR A 107 -2.62 15.46 -2.33
C THR A 107 -3.53 16.68 -2.30
N PRO A 108 -3.24 17.71 -1.49
CA PRO A 108 -4.02 18.94 -1.47
C PRO A 108 -4.11 19.59 -2.86
N LYS A 109 -5.25 20.18 -3.17
CA LYS A 109 -5.54 20.77 -4.51
C LYS A 109 -4.45 21.70 -5.07
N PRO A 110 -3.85 22.62 -4.30
CA PRO A 110 -2.79 23.47 -4.83
C PRO A 110 -1.56 22.68 -5.28
N SER A 111 -1.16 21.69 -4.49
CA SER A 111 -0.04 20.79 -4.80
C SER A 111 -0.37 19.89 -5.99
N LEU A 112 -1.61 19.42 -6.09
CA LEU A 112 -2.09 18.61 -7.21
C LEU A 112 -2.04 19.38 -8.53
N ASN A 113 -2.46 20.65 -8.55
CA ASN A 113 -2.40 21.50 -9.75
C ASN A 113 -0.94 21.72 -10.20
N ASN A 114 -0.02 21.93 -9.25
CA ASN A 114 1.40 22.02 -9.56
C ASN A 114 1.96 20.71 -10.12
N ALA A 115 1.55 19.57 -9.55
CA ALA A 115 1.95 18.25 -10.04
C ALA A 115 1.46 18.03 -11.47
N MET A 116 0.18 18.33 -11.75
CA MET A 116 -0.39 18.19 -13.11
C MET A 116 0.38 19.03 -14.15
N ARG A 117 0.80 20.25 -13.79
CA ARG A 117 1.62 21.08 -14.68
C ARG A 117 2.96 20.41 -14.96
N ARG A 118 3.68 19.94 -13.94
CA ARG A 118 4.96 19.24 -14.10
C ARG A 118 4.83 17.96 -14.93
N ILE A 119 3.72 17.23 -14.78
CA ILE A 119 3.43 16.03 -15.58
C ILE A 119 3.24 16.41 -17.05
N LYS A 120 2.55 17.52 -17.35
CA LYS A 120 2.40 18.02 -18.73
C LYS A 120 3.74 18.40 -19.32
N ASP A 121 4.57 19.14 -18.60
CA ASP A 121 5.90 19.55 -19.05
C ASP A 121 6.80 18.35 -19.36
N GLU A 122 6.77 17.31 -18.48
CA GLU A 122 7.49 16.06 -18.71
C GLU A 122 6.94 15.30 -19.92
N LEU A 123 5.62 15.25 -20.09
CA LEU A 123 4.98 14.62 -21.25
C LEU A 123 5.42 15.27 -22.55
N GLU A 124 5.34 16.59 -22.65
CA GLU A 124 5.76 17.32 -23.85
C GLU A 124 7.23 17.05 -24.21
N SER A 125 8.09 17.05 -23.21
CA SER A 125 9.51 16.73 -23.38
C SER A 125 9.71 15.29 -23.86
N ARG A 126 8.94 14.34 -23.31
CA ARG A 126 9.06 12.92 -23.67
C ARG A 126 8.50 12.62 -25.06
N VAL A 127 7.40 13.25 -25.46
CA VAL A 127 6.84 13.15 -26.82
C VAL A 127 7.86 13.65 -27.85
N LYS A 128 8.41 14.86 -27.67
CA LYS A 128 9.46 15.41 -28.53
C LYS A 128 10.69 14.47 -28.63
N PHE A 129 11.09 13.87 -27.53
CA PHE A 129 12.17 12.89 -27.53
C PHE A 129 11.86 11.69 -28.42
N PHE A 130 10.67 11.08 -28.30
CA PHE A 130 10.28 9.95 -29.13
C PHE A 130 10.15 10.32 -30.60
N GLU A 131 9.56 11.46 -30.93
CA GLU A 131 9.44 11.95 -32.29
C GLU A 131 10.81 12.18 -32.94
N SER A 132 11.78 12.77 -32.20
CA SER A 132 13.14 12.97 -32.67
C SER A 132 13.87 11.66 -32.98
N LYS A 133 13.46 10.58 -32.36
CA LYS A 133 13.96 9.20 -32.59
C LYS A 133 13.12 8.43 -33.60
N LYS A 134 12.07 9.05 -34.18
CA LYS A 134 11.09 8.42 -35.09
C LYS A 134 10.32 7.25 -34.43
N LEU A 135 10.16 7.27 -33.11
CA LEU A 135 9.40 6.31 -32.30
C LEU A 135 7.97 6.81 -32.12
N PHE A 136 7.22 6.90 -33.22
CA PHE A 136 5.88 7.51 -33.24
C PHE A 136 4.84 6.75 -32.46
N LEU A 137 4.95 5.42 -32.39
CA LEU A 137 4.03 4.57 -31.61
C LEU A 137 4.20 4.80 -30.12
N GLU A 138 5.43 4.92 -29.65
CA GLU A 138 5.77 5.24 -28.26
C GLU A 138 5.30 6.65 -27.88
N ALA A 139 5.48 7.61 -28.78
CA ALA A 139 5.01 8.98 -28.61
C ALA A 139 3.49 9.03 -28.47
N GLN A 140 2.75 8.41 -29.37
CA GLN A 140 1.29 8.34 -29.33
C GLN A 140 0.79 7.65 -28.06
N ARG A 141 1.38 6.53 -27.68
CA ARG A 141 1.01 5.74 -26.51
C ARG A 141 1.14 6.52 -25.23
N ILE A 142 2.30 7.14 -25.00
CA ILE A 142 2.54 7.92 -23.78
C ILE A 142 1.65 9.15 -23.72
N GLU A 143 1.42 9.80 -24.85
CA GLU A 143 0.57 10.98 -24.93
C GLU A 143 -0.88 10.67 -24.58
N GLN A 144 -1.48 9.67 -25.22
CA GLN A 144 -2.86 9.25 -24.97
C GLN A 144 -3.05 8.83 -23.49
N ARG A 145 -2.15 7.99 -23.00
CA ARG A 145 -2.23 7.51 -21.62
C ARG A 145 -2.12 8.64 -20.60
N THR A 146 -1.13 9.50 -20.76
CA THR A 146 -0.89 10.57 -19.78
C THR A 146 -1.98 11.65 -19.83
N LYS A 147 -2.50 11.98 -21.00
CA LYS A 147 -3.65 12.92 -21.13
C LYS A 147 -4.89 12.35 -20.41
N PHE A 148 -5.21 11.09 -20.64
CA PHE A 148 -6.32 10.43 -19.94
C PHE A 148 -6.11 10.42 -18.40
N ASP A 149 -4.90 10.09 -17.94
CA ASP A 149 -4.59 10.10 -16.50
C ASP A 149 -4.74 11.52 -15.91
N LEU A 150 -4.32 12.57 -16.62
CA LEU A 150 -4.48 13.97 -16.20
C LEU A 150 -5.95 14.41 -16.14
N GLU A 151 -6.78 13.95 -17.07
CA GLU A 151 -8.23 14.21 -17.04
C GLU A 151 -8.86 13.55 -15.80
N MET A 152 -8.52 12.30 -15.52
CA MET A 152 -8.98 11.60 -14.33
C MET A 152 -8.53 12.29 -13.04
N ILE A 153 -7.27 12.69 -12.94
CA ILE A 153 -6.73 13.42 -11.78
C ILE A 153 -7.47 14.76 -11.61
N SER A 154 -7.74 15.48 -12.69
CA SER A 154 -8.48 16.74 -12.65
C SER A 154 -9.92 16.54 -12.15
N ALA A 155 -10.59 15.48 -12.60
CA ALA A 155 -11.98 15.21 -12.28
C ALA A 155 -12.19 14.61 -10.88
N THR A 156 -11.31 13.69 -10.47
CA THR A 156 -11.51 12.88 -9.27
C THR A 156 -10.39 12.99 -8.21
N GLY A 157 -9.32 13.73 -8.52
CA GLY A 157 -8.13 13.81 -7.68
C GLY A 157 -7.21 12.58 -7.75
N SER A 158 -7.53 11.58 -8.59
CA SER A 158 -6.76 10.34 -8.69
C SER A 158 -6.89 9.70 -10.07
N CYS A 159 -6.02 8.73 -10.38
CA CYS A 159 -6.12 7.88 -11.57
C CYS A 159 -5.59 6.47 -11.26
N SER A 160 -5.84 5.52 -12.15
CA SER A 160 -5.24 4.19 -12.05
C SER A 160 -3.73 4.25 -12.28
N GLY A 161 -2.95 3.85 -11.27
CA GLY A 161 -1.49 3.94 -11.32
C GLY A 161 -0.95 5.33 -10.95
N ILE A 162 -1.67 6.09 -10.12
CA ILE A 162 -1.27 7.43 -9.67
C ILE A 162 0.11 7.44 -9.01
N GLU A 163 0.53 6.34 -8.41
CA GLU A 163 1.86 6.16 -7.82
C GLU A 163 3.00 6.38 -8.83
N ASN A 164 2.77 6.20 -10.13
CA ASN A 164 3.76 6.47 -11.17
C ASN A 164 4.08 7.97 -11.31
N TYR A 165 3.22 8.83 -10.80
CA TYR A 165 3.39 10.27 -10.75
C TYR A 165 3.86 10.77 -9.37
N SER A 166 4.22 9.87 -8.45
CA SER A 166 4.53 10.19 -7.04
C SER A 166 5.61 11.26 -6.88
N ARG A 167 6.63 11.30 -7.75
CA ARG A 167 7.65 12.35 -7.75
C ARG A 167 7.04 13.74 -7.87
N HIS A 168 6.09 13.92 -8.79
CA HIS A 168 5.41 15.19 -8.99
C HIS A 168 4.44 15.52 -7.86
N LEU A 169 3.69 14.51 -7.37
CA LEU A 169 2.73 14.68 -6.28
C LEU A 169 3.40 15.09 -4.96
N THR A 170 4.57 14.54 -4.67
CA THR A 170 5.35 14.85 -3.46
C THR A 170 6.34 15.99 -3.64
N GLY A 171 6.46 16.55 -4.85
CA GLY A 171 7.36 17.69 -5.14
C GLY A 171 8.86 17.36 -5.13
N ARG A 172 9.25 16.07 -5.09
CA ARG A 172 10.63 15.60 -5.04
C ARG A 172 11.40 15.92 -6.32
N LYS A 173 12.73 15.96 -6.20
CA LYS A 173 13.66 16.00 -7.32
C LYS A 173 13.85 14.63 -7.94
N GLU A 174 14.40 14.59 -9.14
CA GLU A 174 14.76 13.34 -9.80
C GLU A 174 15.80 12.56 -8.98
N GLY A 175 15.55 11.24 -8.80
CA GLY A 175 16.43 10.34 -8.06
C GLY A 175 16.24 10.35 -6.54
N GLU A 176 15.56 11.32 -5.96
CA GLU A 176 15.27 11.33 -4.52
C GLU A 176 14.42 10.12 -4.10
N PRO A 177 14.73 9.49 -2.93
CA PRO A 177 13.94 8.37 -2.44
C PRO A 177 12.50 8.79 -2.16
N PRO A 178 11.52 7.92 -2.41
CA PRO A 178 10.14 8.20 -2.04
C PRO A 178 9.97 8.11 -0.52
N PRO A 179 9.00 8.81 0.06
CA PRO A 179 8.55 8.55 1.42
C PRO A 179 8.12 7.08 1.53
N THR A 180 8.42 6.45 2.64
CA THR A 180 8.09 5.05 2.92
C THR A 180 7.42 4.92 4.27
N LEU A 181 7.11 3.69 4.71
CA LEU A 181 6.56 3.47 6.04
C LEU A 181 7.48 3.95 7.16
N PHE A 182 8.80 4.00 6.93
CA PHE A 182 9.75 4.44 7.96
C PHE A 182 9.54 5.89 8.39
N GLU A 183 9.14 6.78 7.49
CA GLU A 183 8.86 8.18 7.82
C GLU A 183 7.55 8.37 8.59
N TYR A 184 6.71 7.34 8.66
CA TYR A 184 5.49 7.32 9.48
C TYR A 184 5.71 6.76 10.89
N LEU A 185 6.88 6.19 11.15
CA LEU A 185 7.22 5.58 12.43
C LEU A 185 8.00 6.58 13.31
N PRO A 186 7.89 6.47 14.64
CA PRO A 186 8.72 7.27 15.54
C PRO A 186 10.21 6.86 15.45
N ASP A 187 11.10 7.75 15.88
CA ASP A 187 12.56 7.55 15.75
C ASP A 187 13.09 6.44 16.67
N ASP A 188 12.38 6.09 17.74
CA ASP A 188 12.77 5.12 18.77
C ASP A 188 12.22 3.72 18.55
N ILE A 189 11.91 3.35 17.31
CA ILE A 189 11.37 2.03 16.97
C ILE A 189 12.38 0.91 17.16
N ILE A 190 11.86 -0.28 17.46
CA ILE A 190 12.58 -1.55 17.35
C ILE A 190 12.08 -2.28 16.12
N LEU A 191 12.96 -2.53 15.17
CA LEU A 191 12.65 -3.26 13.95
C LEU A 191 12.96 -4.75 14.11
N PHE A 192 11.94 -5.61 14.00
CA PHE A 192 12.12 -7.06 13.92
C PHE A 192 12.13 -7.48 12.45
N ILE A 193 13.18 -8.17 12.03
CA ILE A 193 13.30 -8.71 10.67
C ILE A 193 13.18 -10.22 10.76
N ASP A 194 11.98 -10.70 10.44
CA ASP A 194 11.70 -12.13 10.42
C ASP A 194 12.27 -12.77 9.16
N GLU A 195 12.69 -14.04 9.28
CA GLU A 195 13.41 -14.80 8.25
C GLU A 195 14.50 -13.96 7.59
N SER A 196 15.35 -13.34 8.41
CA SER A 196 16.31 -12.32 7.97
C SER A 196 17.27 -12.83 6.88
N HIS A 197 17.63 -14.11 6.91
CA HIS A 197 18.46 -14.75 5.89
C HIS A 197 17.87 -14.72 4.47
N VAL A 198 16.53 -14.57 4.34
CA VAL A 198 15.83 -14.39 3.07
C VAL A 198 15.46 -12.93 2.85
N THR A 199 14.95 -12.27 3.90
CA THR A 199 14.45 -10.89 3.82
C THR A 199 15.52 -9.91 3.42
N ILE A 200 16.72 -10.01 3.99
CA ILE A 200 17.84 -9.11 3.67
C ILE A 200 18.29 -9.20 2.20
N PRO A 201 18.53 -10.39 1.64
CA PRO A 201 18.81 -10.52 0.20
C PRO A 201 17.70 -9.98 -0.69
N GLN A 202 16.41 -10.18 -0.32
CA GLN A 202 15.29 -9.62 -1.06
C GLN A 202 15.32 -8.08 -1.07
N ILE A 203 15.47 -7.44 0.08
CA ILE A 203 15.60 -5.98 0.18
C ILE A 203 16.74 -5.48 -0.72
N ARG A 204 17.88 -6.16 -0.72
CA ARG A 204 19.03 -5.81 -1.54
C ARG A 204 18.77 -5.91 -3.05
N GLY A 205 17.93 -6.86 -3.47
CA GLY A 205 17.58 -7.10 -4.88
C GLY A 205 16.44 -6.22 -5.41
N MET A 206 15.53 -5.74 -4.56
CA MET A 206 14.27 -5.11 -4.95
C MET A 206 14.44 -3.89 -5.85
N PHE A 207 15.36 -2.99 -5.52
CA PHE A 207 15.61 -1.77 -6.30
C PHE A 207 16.03 -2.10 -7.74
N LYS A 208 16.96 -3.03 -7.94
CA LYS A 208 17.45 -3.39 -9.27
C LYS A 208 16.36 -3.99 -10.14
N GLY A 209 15.52 -4.88 -9.58
CA GLY A 209 14.40 -5.50 -10.27
C GLY A 209 13.33 -4.48 -10.69
N ASP A 210 12.93 -3.59 -9.77
CA ASP A 210 11.97 -2.52 -10.05
C ASP A 210 12.51 -1.55 -11.11
N ARG A 211 13.76 -1.15 -11.00
CA ARG A 211 14.43 -0.23 -11.97
C ARG A 211 14.47 -0.80 -13.37
N SER A 212 14.83 -2.08 -13.53
CA SER A 212 14.86 -2.78 -14.81
C SER A 212 13.49 -2.75 -15.49
N ARG A 213 12.45 -3.15 -14.77
CA ARG A 213 11.07 -3.11 -15.26
C ARG A 213 10.62 -1.71 -15.67
N LYS A 214 10.89 -0.70 -14.86
CA LYS A 214 10.47 0.69 -15.14
C LYS A 214 11.27 1.35 -16.26
N ASN A 215 12.51 0.96 -16.45
CA ASN A 215 13.25 1.37 -17.65
C ASN A 215 12.53 0.89 -18.91
N THR A 216 12.19 -0.40 -19.00
CA THR A 216 11.43 -0.94 -20.12
C THR A 216 10.11 -0.21 -20.33
N LEU A 217 9.32 0.01 -19.28
CA LEU A 217 8.04 0.73 -19.39
C LEU A 217 8.21 2.16 -19.90
N SER A 218 9.26 2.86 -19.44
CA SER A 218 9.55 4.22 -19.89
C SER A 218 10.08 4.24 -21.35
N ASP A 219 10.98 3.32 -21.70
CA ASP A 219 11.64 3.31 -23.00
C ASP A 219 10.68 2.95 -24.13
N PHE A 220 9.64 2.17 -23.85
CA PHE A 220 8.58 1.81 -24.79
C PHE A 220 7.30 2.69 -24.67
N GLY A 221 7.36 3.83 -24.00
CA GLY A 221 6.26 4.80 -23.94
C GLY A 221 5.04 4.35 -23.13
N PHE A 222 5.17 3.38 -22.22
CA PHE A 222 4.07 2.97 -21.33
C PHE A 222 3.95 3.86 -20.08
N ARG A 223 5.05 4.50 -19.66
CA ARG A 223 5.11 5.39 -18.49
C ARG A 223 6.08 6.54 -18.75
N LEU A 224 5.83 7.67 -18.08
CA LEU A 224 6.78 8.77 -18.05
C LEU A 224 8.07 8.38 -17.30
N PRO A 225 9.22 9.00 -17.61
CA PRO A 225 10.49 8.72 -16.89
C PRO A 225 10.39 8.88 -15.37
N SER A 226 9.56 9.79 -14.87
CA SER A 226 9.31 10.01 -13.43
C SER A 226 8.79 8.80 -12.69
N CYS A 227 8.20 7.81 -13.38
CA CYS A 227 7.77 6.55 -12.75
C CYS A 227 8.92 5.79 -12.08
N LYS A 228 10.16 6.04 -12.53
CA LYS A 228 11.38 5.43 -11.99
C LYS A 228 11.69 5.88 -10.55
N ASP A 229 11.13 7.02 -10.12
CA ASP A 229 11.30 7.58 -8.79
C ASP A 229 10.24 7.11 -7.79
N ASN A 230 9.21 6.41 -8.26
CA ASN A 230 8.36 5.57 -7.41
C ASN A 230 9.00 4.19 -7.29
N ARG A 231 9.93 4.03 -6.41
CA ARG A 231 10.80 2.86 -6.30
C ARG A 231 10.94 2.38 -4.85
N PRO A 232 11.30 1.12 -4.61
CA PRO A 232 11.75 0.73 -3.28
C PRO A 232 13.02 1.50 -2.91
N LEU A 233 13.27 1.62 -1.61
CA LEU A 233 14.54 2.14 -1.12
C LEU A 233 15.69 1.32 -1.67
N MET A 234 16.81 1.96 -1.95
CA MET A 234 18.09 1.26 -2.12
C MET A 234 18.49 0.65 -0.78
N PHE A 235 19.31 -0.39 -0.81
CA PHE A 235 19.74 -1.07 0.41
C PHE A 235 20.44 -0.12 1.39
N GLU A 236 21.30 0.76 0.88
CA GLU A 236 22.03 1.75 1.65
C GLU A 236 21.13 2.86 2.23
N GLU A 237 20.02 3.19 1.54
CA GLU A 237 19.00 4.11 2.04
C GLU A 237 18.22 3.45 3.19
N TRP A 238 17.79 2.21 2.99
CA TRP A 238 17.10 1.44 4.02
C TRP A 238 17.96 1.25 5.27
N GLU A 239 19.27 1.00 5.13
CA GLU A 239 20.19 0.88 6.28
C GLU A 239 20.25 2.14 7.14
N LYS A 240 20.02 3.33 6.55
CA LYS A 240 20.00 4.59 7.29
C LYS A 240 18.72 4.78 8.11
N PHE A 241 17.59 4.27 7.61
CA PHE A 241 16.29 4.39 8.28
C PHE A 241 16.06 3.37 9.39
N LYS A 242 16.75 2.23 9.35
CA LYS A 242 16.58 1.23 10.39
C LYS A 242 17.19 1.72 11.69
N GLY A 243 16.37 1.73 12.74
CA GLY A 243 16.80 1.97 14.10
C GLY A 243 17.41 0.72 14.74
N GLN A 244 17.16 0.53 16.03
CA GLN A 244 17.51 -0.69 16.73
C GLN A 244 16.84 -1.90 16.05
N THR A 245 17.62 -2.90 15.66
CA THR A 245 17.15 -4.01 14.82
C THR A 245 17.43 -5.35 15.46
N ILE A 246 16.43 -6.21 15.46
CA ILE A 246 16.51 -7.61 15.89
C ILE A 246 16.29 -8.50 14.66
N TYR A 247 17.27 -9.33 14.36
CA TYR A 247 17.20 -10.30 13.27
C TYR A 247 16.72 -11.63 13.81
N VAL A 248 15.68 -12.20 13.19
CA VAL A 248 15.12 -13.51 13.57
C VAL A 248 15.30 -14.47 12.40
N SER A 249 15.92 -15.62 12.66
CA SER A 249 16.17 -16.64 11.63
C SER A 249 16.52 -17.97 12.24
N ALA A 250 16.08 -19.05 11.61
CA ALA A 250 16.53 -20.40 11.95
C ALA A 250 17.97 -20.66 11.43
N THR A 251 18.38 -19.97 10.37
CA THR A 251 19.66 -20.09 9.68
C THR A 251 20.24 -18.71 9.37
N PRO A 252 20.78 -18.00 10.38
CA PRO A 252 21.29 -16.64 10.18
C PRO A 252 22.30 -16.57 9.03
N GLY A 253 22.20 -15.53 8.22
CA GLY A 253 23.10 -15.29 7.09
C GLY A 253 24.32 -14.47 7.48
N GLU A 254 25.23 -14.31 6.53
CA GLU A 254 26.47 -13.55 6.71
C GLU A 254 26.25 -12.09 7.14
N TYR A 255 25.20 -11.46 6.61
CA TYR A 255 24.90 -10.06 6.91
C TYR A 255 24.60 -9.85 8.39
N GLU A 256 23.67 -10.65 8.95
CA GLU A 256 23.25 -10.56 10.35
C GLU A 256 24.42 -10.89 11.28
N LEU A 257 25.14 -11.96 10.99
CA LEU A 257 26.30 -12.38 11.79
C LEU A 257 27.39 -11.30 11.81
N ASN A 258 27.65 -10.64 10.67
CA ASN A 258 28.58 -9.52 10.63
C ASN A 258 28.09 -8.30 11.42
N LYS A 259 26.77 -7.99 11.38
CA LYS A 259 26.20 -6.86 12.14
C LYS A 259 26.19 -7.08 13.65
N THR A 260 26.13 -8.33 14.10
CA THR A 260 26.12 -8.71 15.52
C THR A 260 27.49 -9.19 16.02
N ASN A 261 28.54 -9.12 15.21
CA ASN A 261 29.86 -9.67 15.51
C ASN A 261 29.83 -11.16 15.90
N GLY A 262 28.92 -11.93 15.28
CA GLY A 262 28.70 -13.33 15.54
C GLY A 262 27.95 -13.64 16.83
N VAL A 263 27.46 -12.61 17.54
CA VAL A 263 26.66 -12.82 18.77
C VAL A 263 25.20 -13.05 18.40
N PHE A 264 24.64 -14.14 18.89
CA PHE A 264 23.21 -14.47 18.73
C PHE A 264 22.69 -15.22 19.95
N VAL A 265 21.36 -15.22 20.12
CA VAL A 265 20.65 -15.93 21.18
C VAL A 265 19.93 -17.09 20.55
N GLU A 266 20.17 -18.30 21.06
CA GLU A 266 19.49 -19.51 20.60
C GLU A 266 18.17 -19.72 21.33
N GLN A 267 17.12 -20.01 20.56
CA GLN A 267 15.83 -20.46 21.08
C GLN A 267 15.56 -21.89 20.60
N VAL A 268 16.15 -22.86 21.29
CA VAL A 268 16.10 -24.28 20.89
C VAL A 268 14.91 -25.06 21.45
N VAL A 269 14.27 -24.55 22.50
CA VAL A 269 13.13 -25.23 23.12
C VAL A 269 11.84 -24.90 22.37
N ARG A 270 11.21 -25.92 21.81
CA ARG A 270 9.89 -25.81 21.15
C ARG A 270 8.78 -26.27 22.12
N PRO A 271 8.11 -25.36 22.86
CA PRO A 271 7.17 -25.73 23.92
C PRO A 271 5.79 -26.20 23.40
N THR A 272 5.62 -26.32 22.07
CA THR A 272 4.34 -26.65 21.45
C THR A 272 3.88 -28.09 21.64
N GLY A 273 4.77 -29.01 22.06
CA GLY A 273 4.48 -30.45 22.14
C GLY A 273 4.30 -31.11 20.75
N LEU A 274 4.43 -30.37 19.66
CA LEU A 274 4.35 -30.90 18.29
C LEU A 274 5.70 -31.52 17.90
N VAL A 275 5.66 -32.78 17.53
CA VAL A 275 6.83 -33.50 16.98
C VAL A 275 6.97 -33.16 15.49
N ASP A 276 8.21 -33.18 15.00
CA ASP A 276 8.47 -33.03 13.58
C ASP A 276 7.83 -34.19 12.78
N PRO A 277 7.35 -33.91 11.56
CA PRO A 277 6.75 -34.93 10.73
C PRO A 277 7.78 -35.99 10.32
N ILE A 278 7.32 -37.23 10.14
CA ILE A 278 8.15 -38.30 9.61
C ILE A 278 8.43 -38.00 8.12
N CYS A 279 9.71 -37.96 7.77
CA CYS A 279 10.14 -37.72 6.39
C CYS A 279 10.47 -39.05 5.69
N GLU A 280 9.83 -39.31 4.55
CA GLU A 280 10.13 -40.43 3.68
C GLU A 280 10.77 -39.93 2.38
N ILE A 281 11.94 -40.44 2.05
CA ILE A 281 12.63 -40.15 0.77
C ILE A 281 12.28 -41.23 -0.22
N ARG A 282 11.72 -40.84 -1.36
CA ARG A 282 11.31 -41.76 -2.44
C ARG A 282 12.02 -41.43 -3.77
N LYS A 283 12.09 -42.38 -4.66
CA LYS A 283 12.72 -42.19 -6.00
C LYS A 283 11.87 -41.24 -6.85
N ALA A 284 12.52 -40.33 -7.57
CA ALA A 284 11.84 -39.38 -8.44
C ALA A 284 11.32 -40.00 -9.77
N SER A 285 11.73 -41.22 -10.14
CA SER A 285 11.41 -41.82 -11.42
C SER A 285 9.92 -41.99 -11.72
N ASN A 286 9.08 -42.20 -10.68
CA ASN A 286 7.63 -42.34 -10.77
C ASN A 286 6.91 -41.44 -9.80
N GLN A 287 7.46 -40.23 -9.58
CA GLN A 287 6.97 -39.31 -8.52
C GLN A 287 5.51 -38.89 -8.74
N VAL A 288 5.04 -38.76 -9.98
CA VAL A 288 3.67 -38.30 -10.26
C VAL A 288 2.65 -39.36 -9.87
N GLU A 289 2.86 -40.60 -10.27
CA GLU A 289 2.00 -41.73 -9.92
C GLU A 289 1.99 -41.99 -8.41
N ASP A 290 3.14 -41.93 -7.77
CA ASP A 290 3.30 -42.10 -6.33
C ASP A 290 2.57 -41.00 -5.57
N ILE A 291 2.71 -39.72 -5.94
CA ILE A 291 1.99 -38.62 -5.33
C ILE A 291 0.48 -38.77 -5.50
N ILE A 292 0.00 -39.20 -6.69
CA ILE A 292 -1.42 -39.42 -6.94
C ILE A 292 -1.98 -40.53 -6.02
N GLU A 293 -1.23 -41.60 -5.81
CA GLU A 293 -1.64 -42.68 -4.91
C GLU A 293 -1.71 -42.21 -3.46
N GLU A 294 -0.72 -41.46 -2.98
CA GLU A 294 -0.72 -40.91 -1.65
C GLU A 294 -1.88 -39.90 -1.45
N CYS A 295 -2.12 -39.05 -2.43
CA CYS A 295 -3.28 -38.16 -2.41
C CYS A 295 -4.61 -38.90 -2.28
N LYS A 296 -4.78 -40.02 -3.01
CA LYS A 296 -5.97 -40.85 -2.91
C LYS A 296 -6.12 -41.48 -1.51
N LYS A 297 -5.03 -41.95 -0.92
CA LYS A 297 -5.03 -42.53 0.43
C LYS A 297 -5.43 -41.49 1.50
N VAL A 298 -4.88 -40.28 1.41
CA VAL A 298 -5.15 -39.18 2.36
C VAL A 298 -6.57 -38.66 2.17
N SER A 299 -7.04 -38.51 0.92
CA SER A 299 -8.40 -38.08 0.59
C SER A 299 -9.47 -39.03 1.11
N LYS A 300 -9.25 -40.35 1.04
CA LYS A 300 -10.16 -41.35 1.63
C LYS A 300 -10.33 -41.17 3.15
N LYS A 301 -9.32 -40.65 3.83
CA LYS A 301 -9.36 -40.29 5.25
C LYS A 301 -9.96 -38.90 5.53
N LYS A 302 -10.44 -38.19 4.49
CA LYS A 302 -10.95 -36.80 4.56
C LYS A 302 -9.91 -35.81 5.08
N LEU A 303 -8.62 -36.07 4.89
CA LEU A 303 -7.51 -35.20 5.25
C LEU A 303 -7.01 -34.42 4.02
N ARG A 304 -6.12 -33.44 4.24
CA ARG A 304 -5.56 -32.58 3.21
C ARG A 304 -4.12 -32.97 2.86
N VAL A 305 -3.73 -32.71 1.63
CA VAL A 305 -2.35 -32.87 1.14
C VAL A 305 -1.86 -31.52 0.66
N LEU A 306 -0.64 -31.15 1.00
CA LEU A 306 0.07 -30.03 0.44
C LEU A 306 1.18 -30.55 -0.47
N ILE A 307 1.18 -30.12 -1.72
CA ILE A 307 2.20 -30.49 -2.71
C ILE A 307 2.94 -29.21 -3.10
N THR A 308 4.26 -29.22 -2.98
CA THR A 308 5.14 -28.16 -3.44
C THR A 308 6.00 -28.65 -4.58
N THR A 309 6.14 -27.85 -5.63
CA THR A 309 7.01 -28.14 -6.78
C THR A 309 7.97 -26.98 -7.00
N LEU A 310 9.10 -27.26 -7.61
CA LEU A 310 10.05 -26.26 -8.07
C LEU A 310 9.62 -25.73 -9.44
#